data_bc7b68b3379e018c73dabd30b5778752
#
_entry.id   bc7b68b3379e018c73dabd30b5778752
#
_cell.length_a   1.000
_cell.length_b   1.000
_cell.length_c   1.000
_cell.angle_alpha   90.00
_cell.angle_beta   90.00
_cell.angle_gamma   90.00
#
_symmetry.space_group_name_H-M   'P 1'
#
loop_
_entity.id
_entity.type
_entity.pdbx_description
1 polymer ?
#
loop_
_entity_poly.entity_id
_entity_poly.type
_entity_poly.pdbx_seq_one_letter_code
_entity_poly.pdbx_strand_id
1 'polypeptide(L)'
;INNTLGQILLADRMGKERIIAETGAGQHGVATATVCAKFGIDCVVYMGAEDMERQRLNVERMELLGAEVRAATSGSQTLKEATNEAIRDWVSNPDDTFYIIGSVVGPHPYPMMVRNFHRIIGTETRAQLRDAVGRETPDAIAACVGGGSNAIGIFHPFLEDAEVQLHGT
;
A
#
# COMPACT_ATOMS: atom_id res chain seq x y z
N ILE A 1 -2.94 5.66 1.36
CA ILE A 1 -4.36 5.83 1.00
C ILE A 1 -4.58 5.98 -0.50
N ASN A 2 -3.75 6.74 -1.25
CA ASN A 2 -3.94 6.96 -2.69
C ASN A 2 -3.94 5.66 -3.50
N ASN A 3 -3.02 4.75 -3.20
CA ASN A 3 -2.95 3.43 -3.83
C ASN A 3 -4.21 2.59 -3.52
N THR A 4 -4.63 2.53 -2.26
CA THR A 4 -5.81 1.76 -1.87
C THR A 4 -7.08 2.33 -2.48
N LEU A 5 -7.21 3.66 -2.56
CA LEU A 5 -8.34 4.30 -3.23
C LEU A 5 -8.37 3.99 -4.73
N GLY A 6 -7.23 4.03 -5.42
CA GLY A 6 -7.15 3.65 -6.83
C GLY A 6 -7.53 2.20 -7.07
N GLN A 7 -7.03 1.29 -6.23
CA GLN A 7 -7.30 -0.15 -6.39
C GLN A 7 -8.73 -0.52 -5.99
N ILE A 8 -9.33 0.09 -4.95
CA ILE A 8 -10.73 -0.21 -4.58
C ILE A 8 -11.70 0.23 -5.67
N LEU A 9 -11.44 1.35 -6.35
CA LEU A 9 -12.25 1.80 -7.49
C LEU A 9 -12.16 0.83 -8.68
N LEU A 10 -11.02 0.16 -8.87
CA LEU A 10 -10.91 -0.92 -9.87
C LEU A 10 -11.70 -2.16 -9.43
N ALA A 11 -11.58 -2.55 -8.18
CA ALA A 11 -12.30 -3.71 -7.63
C ALA A 11 -13.81 -3.52 -7.73
N ASP A 12 -14.32 -2.36 -7.36
CA ASP A 12 -15.73 -1.99 -7.49
C ASP A 12 -16.21 -2.06 -8.94
N ARG A 13 -15.47 -1.49 -9.89
CA ARG A 13 -15.79 -1.59 -11.33
C ARG A 13 -15.74 -3.01 -11.88
N MET A 14 -14.96 -3.90 -11.27
CA MET A 14 -14.88 -5.32 -11.62
C MET A 14 -15.97 -6.14 -10.94
N GLY A 15 -16.81 -5.54 -10.10
CA GLY A 15 -17.86 -6.23 -9.35
C GLY A 15 -17.33 -7.18 -8.28
N LYS A 16 -16.15 -6.85 -7.69
CA LYS A 16 -15.58 -7.66 -6.62
C LYS A 16 -16.26 -7.38 -5.29
N GLU A 17 -16.60 -8.44 -4.59
CA GLU A 17 -17.37 -8.38 -3.34
C GLU A 17 -16.47 -8.44 -2.09
N ARG A 18 -15.23 -8.88 -2.26
CA ARG A 18 -14.27 -9.08 -1.18
C ARG A 18 -12.90 -8.51 -1.54
N ILE A 19 -12.30 -7.83 -0.58
CA ILE A 19 -10.93 -7.31 -0.68
C ILE A 19 -10.02 -8.08 0.28
N ILE A 20 -8.84 -8.42 -0.20
CA ILE A 20 -7.75 -8.88 0.66
C ILE A 20 -6.53 -7.98 0.52
N ALA A 21 -5.74 -7.89 1.57
CA ALA A 21 -4.47 -7.17 1.58
C ALA A 21 -3.46 -7.85 2.50
N GLU A 22 -2.18 -7.64 2.25
CA GLU A 22 -1.10 -7.89 3.18
C GLU A 22 -0.73 -6.61 3.94
N THR A 23 -0.15 -6.75 5.12
CA THR A 23 0.45 -5.61 5.81
C THR A 23 1.61 -6.04 6.72
N GLY A 24 2.64 -5.22 6.85
CA GLY A 24 3.74 -5.38 7.80
C GLY A 24 3.51 -4.46 9.01
N ALA A 25 3.97 -3.21 8.94
CA ALA A 25 3.77 -2.24 10.02
C ALA A 25 2.29 -1.80 10.24
N GLY A 26 1.36 -2.25 9.40
CA GLY A 26 -0.07 -2.01 9.54
C GLY A 26 -0.62 -0.81 8.76
N GLN A 27 0.21 0.06 8.20
CA GLN A 27 -0.26 1.27 7.52
C GLN A 27 -1.09 0.96 6.26
N HIS A 28 -0.63 0.02 5.44
CA HIS A 28 -1.37 -0.42 4.26
C HIS A 28 -2.68 -1.11 4.65
N GLY A 29 -2.67 -1.95 5.68
CA GLY A 29 -3.86 -2.61 6.21
C GLY A 29 -4.93 -1.60 6.67
N VAL A 30 -4.54 -0.61 7.48
CA VAL A 30 -5.46 0.45 7.93
C VAL A 30 -6.01 1.25 6.74
N ALA A 31 -5.16 1.60 5.75
CA ALA A 31 -5.61 2.30 4.55
C ALA A 31 -6.60 1.47 3.73
N THR A 32 -6.36 0.14 3.61
CA THR A 32 -7.27 -0.78 2.91
C THR A 32 -8.58 -0.92 3.67
N ALA A 33 -8.55 -1.18 4.98
CA ALA A 33 -9.75 -1.23 5.81
C ALA A 33 -10.60 0.06 5.71
N THR A 34 -9.93 1.22 5.66
CA THR A 34 -10.60 2.52 5.53
C THR A 34 -11.39 2.62 4.22
N VAL A 35 -10.79 2.25 3.09
CA VAL A 35 -11.52 2.32 1.81
C VAL A 35 -12.60 1.24 1.71
N CYS A 36 -12.36 0.04 2.24
CA CYS A 36 -13.38 -1.02 2.28
C CYS A 36 -14.59 -0.59 3.11
N ALA A 37 -14.38 -0.02 4.30
CA ALA A 37 -15.46 0.52 5.13
C ALA A 37 -16.26 1.61 4.38
N LYS A 38 -15.59 2.48 3.62
CA LYS A 38 -16.25 3.52 2.81
C LYS A 38 -17.10 2.95 1.68
N PHE A 39 -16.64 1.89 1.03
CA PHE A 39 -17.32 1.28 -0.12
C PHE A 39 -18.28 0.15 0.28
N GLY A 40 -18.29 -0.27 1.55
CA GLY A 40 -19.13 -1.37 2.04
C GLY A 40 -18.75 -2.73 1.47
N ILE A 41 -17.44 -2.95 1.23
CA ILE A 41 -16.90 -4.20 0.69
C ILE A 41 -16.18 -4.97 1.80
N ASP A 42 -16.39 -6.29 1.87
CA ASP A 42 -15.72 -7.14 2.86
C ASP A 42 -14.19 -7.07 2.76
N CYS A 43 -13.54 -6.97 3.91
CA CYS A 43 -12.10 -6.77 3.98
C CYS A 43 -11.41 -7.79 4.88
N VAL A 44 -10.41 -8.49 4.34
CA VAL A 44 -9.51 -9.36 5.09
C VAL A 44 -8.08 -8.87 4.95
N VAL A 45 -7.39 -8.64 6.07
CA VAL A 45 -6.00 -8.20 6.09
C VAL A 45 -5.12 -9.27 6.71
N TYR A 46 -4.14 -9.76 5.96
CA TYR A 46 -3.12 -10.68 6.44
C TYR A 46 -1.97 -9.90 7.06
N MET A 47 -1.57 -10.26 8.27
CA MET A 47 -0.47 -9.63 9.00
C MET A 47 0.35 -10.69 9.71
N GLY A 48 1.67 -10.57 9.74
CA GLY A 48 2.51 -11.50 10.47
C GLY A 48 2.21 -11.44 11.96
N ALA A 49 2.19 -12.58 12.66
CA ALA A 49 1.86 -12.63 14.08
C ALA A 49 2.81 -11.78 14.95
N GLU A 50 4.11 -11.76 14.63
CA GLU A 50 5.10 -10.88 15.27
C GLU A 50 4.79 -9.39 15.03
N ASP A 51 4.38 -9.05 13.81
CA ASP A 51 4.04 -7.67 13.45
C ASP A 51 2.73 -7.23 14.12
N MET A 52 1.75 -8.13 14.28
CA MET A 52 0.50 -7.84 15.00
C MET A 52 0.77 -7.45 16.46
N GLU A 53 1.69 -8.14 17.11
CA GLU A 53 2.06 -7.84 18.49
C GLU A 53 2.74 -6.47 18.59
N ARG A 54 3.71 -6.18 17.69
CA ARG A 54 4.43 -4.91 17.64
C ARG A 54 3.54 -3.72 17.30
N GLN A 55 2.53 -3.94 16.46
CA GLN A 55 1.68 -2.91 15.87
C GLN A 55 0.19 -3.06 16.28
N ARG A 56 -0.04 -3.49 17.50
CA ARG A 56 -1.38 -3.79 18.03
C ARG A 56 -2.41 -2.66 17.80
N LEU A 57 -1.98 -1.41 17.94
CA LEU A 57 -2.85 -0.26 17.70
C LEU A 57 -3.38 -0.20 16.26
N ASN A 58 -2.58 -0.63 15.27
CA ASN A 58 -3.03 -0.68 13.88
C ASN A 58 -3.97 -1.87 13.65
N VAL A 59 -3.78 -3.00 14.33
CA VAL A 59 -4.73 -4.12 14.33
C VAL A 59 -6.09 -3.66 14.84
N GLU A 60 -6.13 -3.03 16.00
CA GLU A 60 -7.36 -2.49 16.59
C GLU A 60 -8.07 -1.48 15.67
N ARG A 61 -7.30 -0.63 14.96
CA ARG A 61 -7.87 0.30 13.96
C ARG A 61 -8.51 -0.42 12.77
N MET A 62 -7.87 -1.48 12.27
CA MET A 62 -8.43 -2.26 11.16
C MET A 62 -9.73 -2.96 11.58
N GLU A 63 -9.76 -3.55 12.77
CA GLU A 63 -10.95 -4.21 13.32
C GLU A 63 -12.09 -3.22 13.59
N LEU A 64 -11.78 -2.02 14.11
CA LEU A 64 -12.78 -0.94 14.28
C LEU A 64 -13.39 -0.46 12.96
N LEU A 65 -12.63 -0.56 11.85
CA LEU A 65 -13.11 -0.27 10.50
C LEU A 65 -13.86 -1.44 9.85
N GLY A 66 -14.04 -2.54 10.57
CA GLY A 66 -14.78 -3.73 10.13
C GLY A 66 -13.96 -4.74 9.34
N ALA A 67 -12.64 -4.59 9.25
CA ALA A 67 -11.79 -5.59 8.61
C ALA A 67 -11.52 -6.78 9.53
N GLU A 68 -11.49 -7.99 8.96
CA GLU A 68 -10.95 -9.18 9.62
C GLU A 68 -9.43 -9.19 9.48
N VAL A 69 -8.70 -9.23 10.61
CA VAL A 69 -7.23 -9.34 10.61
C VAL A 69 -6.83 -10.78 10.87
N ARG A 70 -6.12 -11.39 9.91
CA ARG A 70 -5.67 -12.79 9.97
C ARG A 70 -4.16 -12.87 10.19
N ALA A 71 -3.77 -13.61 11.23
CA ALA A 71 -2.36 -13.82 11.56
C ALA A 71 -1.70 -14.81 10.60
N ALA A 72 -0.56 -14.42 10.00
CA ALA A 72 0.36 -15.35 9.35
C ALA A 72 1.35 -15.88 10.37
N THR A 73 1.23 -17.18 10.70
CA THR A 73 1.98 -17.83 11.78
C THR A 73 3.13 -18.70 11.31
N SER A 74 3.35 -18.82 9.99
CA SER A 74 4.45 -19.58 9.41
C SER A 74 5.75 -18.75 9.34
N GLY A 75 6.88 -19.42 9.20
CA GLY A 75 8.19 -18.80 8.93
C GLY A 75 8.58 -17.72 9.94
N SER A 76 8.96 -16.55 9.45
CA SER A 76 9.36 -15.40 10.27
C SER A 76 8.19 -14.63 10.89
N GLN A 77 6.96 -14.99 10.55
CA GLN A 77 5.73 -14.36 11.03
C GLN A 77 5.68 -12.84 10.79
N THR A 78 6.21 -12.41 9.64
CA THR A 78 6.30 -11.00 9.24
C THR A 78 5.65 -10.77 7.86
N LEU A 79 5.89 -9.59 7.25
CA LEU A 79 5.30 -9.19 5.97
C LEU A 79 5.41 -10.23 4.85
N LYS A 80 6.53 -10.97 4.76
CA LYS A 80 6.72 -12.00 3.73
C LYS A 80 5.66 -13.09 3.81
N GLU A 81 5.42 -13.59 5.02
CA GLU A 81 4.43 -14.64 5.26
C GLU A 81 3.01 -14.12 5.07
N ALA A 82 2.72 -12.90 5.51
CA ALA A 82 1.45 -12.23 5.26
C ALA A 82 1.16 -12.11 3.75
N THR A 83 2.16 -11.72 2.96
CA THR A 83 2.05 -11.67 1.48
C THR A 83 1.76 -13.05 0.88
N ASN A 84 2.45 -14.09 1.36
CA ASN A 84 2.23 -15.45 0.87
C ASN A 84 0.79 -15.94 1.16
N GLU A 85 0.28 -15.69 2.36
CA GLU A 85 -1.09 -16.07 2.72
C GLU A 85 -2.13 -15.27 1.91
N ALA A 86 -1.93 -13.97 1.72
CA ALA A 86 -2.80 -13.15 0.89
C ALA A 86 -2.85 -13.66 -0.56
N ILE A 87 -1.69 -13.99 -1.15
CA ILE A 87 -1.63 -14.54 -2.51
C ILE A 87 -2.33 -15.90 -2.60
N ARG A 88 -2.16 -16.80 -1.62
CA ARG A 88 -2.83 -18.10 -1.60
C ARG A 88 -4.34 -17.96 -1.55
N ASP A 89 -4.85 -17.08 -0.70
CA ASP A 89 -6.28 -16.78 -0.62
C ASP A 89 -6.79 -16.22 -1.96
N TRP A 90 -6.09 -15.23 -2.52
CA TRP A 90 -6.48 -14.62 -3.78
C TRP A 90 -6.58 -15.59 -4.94
N VAL A 91 -5.55 -16.43 -5.14
CA VAL A 91 -5.56 -17.40 -6.25
C VAL A 91 -6.60 -18.51 -6.07
N SER A 92 -7.06 -18.72 -4.83
CA SER A 92 -8.13 -19.68 -4.53
C SER A 92 -9.53 -19.10 -4.72
N ASN A 93 -9.67 -17.78 -4.74
CA ASN A 93 -10.96 -17.08 -4.83
C ASN A 93 -10.92 -15.94 -5.88
N PRO A 94 -10.52 -16.21 -7.14
CA PRO A 94 -10.27 -15.15 -8.11
C PRO A 94 -11.55 -14.47 -8.63
N ASP A 95 -12.71 -15.10 -8.50
CA ASP A 95 -13.95 -14.61 -9.10
C ASP A 95 -14.55 -13.44 -8.30
N ASP A 96 -14.57 -13.51 -6.98
CA ASP A 96 -15.17 -12.54 -6.08
C ASP A 96 -14.16 -11.64 -5.36
N THR A 97 -12.91 -12.06 -5.27
CA THR A 97 -11.88 -11.44 -4.45
C THR A 97 -10.91 -10.59 -5.27
N PHE A 98 -10.60 -9.38 -4.80
CA PHE A 98 -9.55 -8.52 -5.34
C PHE A 98 -8.42 -8.33 -4.31
N TYR A 99 -7.18 -8.51 -4.74
CA TYR A 99 -6.01 -8.28 -3.91
C TYR A 99 -5.52 -6.84 -4.07
N ILE A 100 -5.71 -6.02 -3.03
CA ILE A 100 -5.13 -4.67 -2.95
C ILE A 100 -3.70 -4.78 -2.44
N ILE A 101 -2.74 -4.77 -3.35
CA ILE A 101 -1.32 -4.87 -3.01
C ILE A 101 -0.78 -3.53 -2.48
N GLY A 102 -0.04 -3.58 -1.38
CA GLY A 102 0.59 -2.40 -0.76
C GLY A 102 2.01 -2.12 -1.25
N SER A 103 2.67 -3.12 -1.77
CA SER A 103 4.08 -3.08 -2.15
C SER A 103 4.26 -2.91 -3.66
N VAL A 104 5.40 -2.34 -4.09
CA VAL A 104 5.77 -2.21 -5.52
C VAL A 104 6.40 -3.51 -6.01
N VAL A 105 5.70 -4.61 -5.85
CA VAL A 105 6.17 -5.98 -6.17
C VAL A 105 5.08 -6.78 -6.87
N GLY A 106 5.42 -7.96 -7.33
CA GLY A 106 4.49 -8.86 -7.99
C GLY A 106 4.53 -8.75 -9.52
N PRO A 107 3.66 -9.53 -10.19
CA PRO A 107 3.60 -9.53 -11.65
C PRO A 107 3.02 -8.23 -12.20
N HIS A 108 3.30 -7.95 -13.48
CA HIS A 108 2.60 -6.88 -14.19
C HIS A 108 1.07 -7.13 -14.15
N PRO A 109 0.24 -6.12 -13.86
CA PRO A 109 0.52 -4.68 -13.84
C PRO A 109 0.75 -4.07 -12.44
N TYR A 110 0.90 -4.86 -11.39
CA TYR A 110 0.93 -4.35 -10.01
C TYR A 110 1.98 -3.26 -9.75
N PRO A 111 3.27 -3.42 -10.10
CA PRO A 111 4.25 -2.36 -9.86
C PRO A 111 3.90 -1.04 -10.56
N MET A 112 3.38 -1.13 -11.77
CA MET A 112 2.94 0.03 -12.53
C MET A 112 1.71 0.71 -11.89
N MET A 113 0.73 -0.07 -11.43
CA MET A 113 -0.46 0.45 -10.76
C MET A 113 -0.10 1.20 -9.48
N VAL A 114 0.68 0.56 -8.60
CA VAL A 114 1.11 1.14 -7.33
C VAL A 114 1.89 2.43 -7.57
N ARG A 115 2.86 2.42 -8.48
CA ARG A 115 3.58 3.62 -8.91
C ARG A 115 2.63 4.73 -9.36
N ASN A 116 1.72 4.41 -10.27
CA ASN A 116 0.83 5.41 -10.88
C ASN A 116 -0.12 6.03 -9.86
N PHE A 117 -0.64 5.25 -8.91
CA PHE A 117 -1.50 5.76 -7.84
C PHE A 117 -0.73 6.57 -6.80
N HIS A 118 0.53 6.23 -6.55
CA HIS A 118 1.36 6.94 -5.57
C HIS A 118 2.12 8.14 -6.14
N ARG A 119 2.37 8.21 -7.45
CA ARG A 119 3.17 9.30 -8.06
C ARG A 119 2.63 10.70 -7.80
N ILE A 120 1.35 10.81 -7.45
CA ILE A 120 0.73 12.09 -7.07
C ILE A 120 1.48 12.77 -5.93
N ILE A 121 2.09 12.00 -5.03
CA ILE A 121 2.90 12.50 -3.91
C ILE A 121 4.04 13.40 -4.44
N GLY A 122 4.86 12.90 -5.35
CA GLY A 122 5.96 13.67 -5.91
C GLY A 122 5.48 14.78 -6.87
N THR A 123 4.37 14.57 -7.58
CA THR A 123 3.78 15.61 -8.45
C THR A 123 3.31 16.81 -7.62
N GLU A 124 2.61 16.58 -6.53
CA GLU A 124 2.17 17.65 -5.61
C GLU A 124 3.36 18.30 -4.89
N THR A 125 4.40 17.52 -4.57
CA THR A 125 5.63 18.04 -3.96
C THR A 125 6.28 19.11 -4.84
N ARG A 126 6.35 18.93 -6.17
CA ARG A 126 6.87 19.94 -7.10
C ARG A 126 6.08 21.25 -7.02
N ALA A 127 4.74 21.15 -7.05
CA ALA A 127 3.89 22.33 -6.96
C ALA A 127 4.06 23.06 -5.62
N GLN A 128 4.08 22.29 -4.52
CA GLN A 128 4.26 22.85 -3.17
C GLN A 128 5.64 23.49 -2.98
N LEU A 129 6.72 22.92 -3.53
CA LEU A 129 8.04 23.51 -3.52
C LEU A 129 8.10 24.82 -4.31
N ARG A 130 7.46 24.86 -5.48
CA ARG A 130 7.36 26.09 -6.28
C ARG A 130 6.71 27.21 -5.48
N ASP A 131 5.58 26.88 -4.81
CA ASP A 131 4.82 27.87 -4.03
C ASP A 131 5.56 28.32 -2.77
N ALA A 132 6.30 27.38 -2.12
CA ALA A 132 6.97 27.67 -0.84
C ALA A 132 8.34 28.33 -0.99
N VAL A 133 9.13 27.92 -1.99
CA VAL A 133 10.54 28.31 -2.12
C VAL A 133 10.95 28.77 -3.53
N GLY A 134 10.00 28.85 -4.47
CA GLY A 134 10.23 29.36 -5.81
C GLY A 134 10.97 28.41 -6.76
N ARG A 135 11.13 27.13 -6.41
CA ARG A 135 11.74 26.10 -7.27
C ARG A 135 10.98 24.79 -7.21
N GLU A 136 11.00 24.00 -8.28
CA GLU A 136 10.24 22.74 -8.40
C GLU A 136 11.01 21.51 -7.95
N THR A 137 12.33 21.60 -7.85
CA THR A 137 13.21 20.50 -7.50
C THR A 137 13.92 20.77 -6.16
N PRO A 138 13.94 19.80 -5.21
CA PRO A 138 14.74 19.89 -4.01
C PRO A 138 16.20 19.48 -4.32
N ASP A 139 17.12 19.70 -3.38
CA ASP A 139 18.49 19.20 -3.49
C ASP A 139 18.55 17.69 -3.22
N ALA A 140 17.71 17.19 -2.29
CA ALA A 140 17.64 15.78 -1.93
C ALA A 140 16.24 15.39 -1.46
N ILE A 141 15.87 14.12 -1.66
CA ILE A 141 14.66 13.50 -1.15
C ILE A 141 15.05 12.24 -0.39
N ALA A 142 14.60 12.12 0.87
CA ALA A 142 14.75 10.91 1.66
C ALA A 142 13.38 10.26 1.89
N ALA A 143 13.31 8.93 1.74
CA ALA A 143 12.08 8.18 1.97
C ALA A 143 12.37 6.81 2.60
N CYS A 144 11.53 6.40 3.56
CA CYS A 144 11.57 5.05 4.10
C CYS A 144 11.16 4.03 3.05
N VAL A 145 11.87 2.90 3.00
CA VAL A 145 11.61 1.82 2.05
C VAL A 145 11.22 0.55 2.80
N GLY A 146 9.92 0.29 2.88
CA GLY A 146 9.37 -1.02 3.24
C GLY A 146 9.09 -1.82 1.97
N GLY A 147 7.83 -1.93 1.55
CA GLY A 147 7.45 -2.49 0.24
C GLY A 147 7.71 -1.57 -0.96
N GLY A 148 8.34 -0.42 -0.76
CA GLY A 148 8.77 0.53 -1.78
C GLY A 148 7.69 1.47 -2.33
N SER A 149 6.42 1.32 -1.95
CA SER A 149 5.34 2.12 -2.53
C SER A 149 5.42 3.61 -2.18
N ASN A 150 5.78 3.93 -0.93
CA ASN A 150 6.02 5.31 -0.50
C ASN A 150 7.19 5.93 -1.27
N ALA A 151 8.30 5.22 -1.35
CA ALA A 151 9.50 5.70 -2.03
C ALA A 151 9.25 5.92 -3.54
N ILE A 152 8.64 4.96 -4.25
CA ILE A 152 8.34 5.15 -5.68
C ILE A 152 7.37 6.30 -5.91
N GLY A 153 6.45 6.54 -4.99
CA GLY A 153 5.49 7.64 -5.07
C GLY A 153 6.15 9.02 -5.08
N ILE A 154 7.12 9.22 -4.19
CA ILE A 154 7.86 10.49 -4.11
C ILE A 154 9.00 10.55 -5.13
N PHE A 155 9.73 9.46 -5.37
CA PHE A 155 10.92 9.47 -6.24
C PHE A 155 10.58 9.52 -7.72
N HIS A 156 9.55 8.80 -8.16
CA HIS A 156 9.25 8.62 -9.57
C HIS A 156 9.16 9.94 -10.38
N PRO A 157 8.49 11.00 -9.90
CA PRO A 157 8.46 12.28 -10.63
C PRO A 157 9.80 13.02 -10.71
N PHE A 158 10.81 12.60 -9.93
CA PHE A 158 12.15 13.23 -9.87
C PHE A 158 13.25 12.36 -10.48
N LEU A 159 12.92 11.22 -11.09
CA LEU A 159 13.93 10.30 -11.64
C LEU A 159 14.75 10.88 -12.78
N GLU A 160 14.21 11.84 -13.53
CA GLU A 160 14.87 12.49 -14.67
C GLU A 160 15.61 13.78 -14.26
N ASP A 161 15.47 14.22 -13.01
CA ASP A 161 16.17 15.41 -12.49
C ASP A 161 17.52 15.00 -11.92
N ALA A 162 18.56 15.07 -12.75
CA ALA A 162 19.90 14.57 -12.40
C ALA A 162 20.54 15.28 -11.21
N GLU A 163 20.07 16.47 -10.86
CA GLU A 163 20.53 17.26 -9.71
C GLU A 163 19.89 16.85 -8.38
N VAL A 164 18.82 16.06 -8.41
CA VAL A 164 18.09 15.64 -7.19
C VAL A 164 18.69 14.34 -6.65
N GLN A 165 19.18 14.37 -5.42
CA GLN A 165 19.66 13.18 -4.73
C GLN A 165 18.51 12.41 -4.11
N LEU A 166 18.37 11.10 -4.45
CA LEU A 166 17.32 10.23 -3.93
C LEU A 166 17.89 9.23 -2.93
N HIS A 167 17.42 9.27 -1.69
CA HIS A 167 17.90 8.44 -0.59
C HIS A 167 16.77 7.55 -0.06
N GLY A 168 16.89 6.22 -0.25
CA GLY A 168 16.05 5.21 0.41
C GLY A 168 16.65 4.78 1.75
N THR A 169 15.86 4.73 2.83
CA THR A 169 16.30 4.36 4.18
C THR A 169 15.52 3.17 4.72
#